data_fc32217f99e1cbc7e35f8ae88e46dd8c
#
_entry.id   fc32217f99e1cbc7e35f8ae88e46dd8c
#
_cell.length_a   1.000
_cell.length_b   1.000
_cell.length_c   1.000
_cell.angle_alpha   90.00
_cell.angle_beta   90.00
_cell.angle_gamma   90.00
#
_symmetry.space_group_name_H-M   'P 1'
#
loop_
_entity.id
_entity.type
_entity.pdbx_description
1 polymer ?
#
loop_
_entity_poly.entity_id
_entity_poly.type
_entity_poly.pdbx_seq_one_letter_code
_entity_poly.pdbx_strand_id
1 'polypeptide(L)'
;GADSSLTTSLAGPANEFRDSAFDLQYQWIGDQHLFTLAGTRIREKMTLNASFENGGSENLENDLTTTRLTGTYYYKRKYGGVLGAFSTTGSTDTLLYPGLDENDAAIAVLGSANGKPDTRGWVAELNYMPWLNTKLTAQFTQYSKFNGASNDYDGAGRNASVNDSVYLLAWF
;
A
#
# COMPACT_ATOMS: atom_id res chain seq x y z
N GLY A 1 34.55 12.34 -33.76
CA GLY A 1 33.88 12.06 -32.53
C GLY A 1 32.67 12.96 -32.40
N ALA A 2 31.43 12.41 -32.54
CA ALA A 2 30.20 13.14 -32.29
C ALA A 2 30.02 13.22 -30.78
N ASP A 3 30.02 14.42 -30.24
CA ASP A 3 29.65 14.71 -28.86
C ASP A 3 28.13 14.55 -28.74
N SER A 4 27.69 13.42 -28.21
CA SER A 4 26.30 13.21 -27.84
C SER A 4 26.04 13.86 -26.47
N SER A 5 25.99 15.18 -26.44
CA SER A 5 25.45 15.89 -25.29
C SER A 5 23.99 15.49 -25.12
N LEU A 6 23.72 14.70 -24.08
CA LEU A 6 22.38 14.45 -23.59
C LEU A 6 21.81 15.80 -23.09
N THR A 7 21.20 16.55 -24.01
CA THR A 7 20.33 17.66 -23.60
C THR A 7 19.08 17.07 -22.99
N THR A 8 19.10 16.77 -21.69
CA THR A 8 17.90 16.59 -20.92
C THR A 8 17.16 17.92 -20.91
N SER A 9 16.19 18.08 -21.80
CA SER A 9 15.27 19.22 -21.78
C SER A 9 14.45 19.13 -20.49
N LEU A 10 14.79 19.96 -19.51
CA LEU A 10 13.98 20.17 -18.31
C LEU A 10 12.69 21.00 -18.59
N ALA A 11 12.42 21.29 -19.87
CA ALA A 11 11.31 22.14 -20.33
C ALA A 11 10.10 21.34 -20.86
N GLY A 12 10.01 20.04 -20.61
CA GLY A 12 8.84 19.21 -20.94
C GLY A 12 7.73 19.30 -19.90
N PRO A 13 6.51 18.82 -20.24
CA PRO A 13 5.43 18.71 -19.27
C PRO A 13 5.87 17.82 -18.10
N ALA A 14 5.49 18.22 -16.89
CA ALA A 14 5.77 17.46 -15.67
C ALA A 14 4.47 16.94 -15.08
N ASN A 15 4.51 15.77 -14.46
CA ASN A 15 3.40 15.28 -13.65
C ASN A 15 3.34 16.08 -12.34
N GLU A 16 2.14 16.38 -11.89
CA GLU A 16 1.86 17.07 -10.64
C GLU A 16 1.12 16.14 -9.67
N PHE A 17 1.53 16.15 -8.41
CA PHE A 17 0.92 15.36 -7.34
C PHE A 17 0.51 16.28 -6.21
N ARG A 18 -0.71 16.08 -5.70
CA ARG A 18 -1.23 16.82 -4.55
C ARG A 18 -1.79 15.86 -3.52
N ASP A 19 -1.14 15.78 -2.37
CA ASP A 19 -1.53 14.94 -1.27
C ASP A 19 -2.27 15.72 -0.20
N SER A 20 -3.30 15.09 0.37
CA SER A 20 -4.02 15.55 1.54
C SER A 20 -4.12 14.38 2.52
N ALA A 21 -3.69 14.57 3.75
CA ALA A 21 -3.73 13.55 4.79
C ALA A 21 -4.55 14.03 5.99
N PHE A 22 -5.28 13.10 6.57
CA PHE A 22 -5.97 13.28 7.85
C PHE A 22 -5.65 12.08 8.74
N ASP A 23 -5.15 12.37 9.94
CA ASP A 23 -4.82 11.38 10.97
C ASP A 23 -5.59 11.68 12.25
N LEU A 24 -6.10 10.62 12.87
CA LEU A 24 -6.75 10.66 14.18
C LEU A 24 -6.20 9.55 15.04
N GLN A 25 -5.88 9.88 16.29
CA GLN A 25 -5.48 8.89 17.28
C GLN A 25 -6.20 9.15 18.61
N TYR A 26 -6.69 8.06 19.19
CA TYR A 26 -7.16 8.02 20.57
C TYR A 26 -6.30 7.04 21.36
N GLN A 27 -5.87 7.42 22.55
CA GLN A 27 -5.12 6.55 23.45
C GLN A 27 -5.71 6.59 24.84
N TRP A 28 -5.90 5.41 25.43
CA TRP A 28 -6.24 5.25 26.82
C TRP A 28 -5.17 4.43 27.53
N ILE A 29 -4.71 4.94 28.68
CA ILE A 29 -3.64 4.36 29.48
C ILE A 29 -4.17 4.13 30.89
N GLY A 30 -4.28 2.88 31.29
CA GLY A 30 -4.55 2.45 32.66
C GLY A 30 -3.34 1.77 33.28
N ASP A 31 -3.45 1.35 34.53
CA ASP A 31 -2.33 0.75 35.27
C ASP A 31 -1.74 -0.48 34.59
N GLN A 32 -2.59 -1.36 34.09
CA GLN A 32 -2.19 -2.62 33.47
C GLN A 32 -2.60 -2.73 32.00
N HIS A 33 -3.40 -1.81 31.51
CA HIS A 33 -4.00 -1.84 30.19
C HIS A 33 -3.64 -0.59 29.41
N LEU A 34 -3.25 -0.77 28.17
CA LEU A 34 -3.06 0.32 27.21
C LEU A 34 -3.84 -0.02 25.96
N PHE A 35 -4.65 0.91 25.50
CA PHE A 35 -5.40 0.80 24.26
C PHE A 35 -5.11 2.03 23.39
N THR A 36 -4.90 1.79 22.10
CA THR A 36 -4.75 2.85 21.09
C THR A 36 -5.62 2.53 19.90
N LEU A 37 -6.39 3.49 19.44
CA LEU A 37 -7.10 3.45 18.16
C LEU A 37 -6.51 4.55 17.27
N ALA A 38 -6.09 4.19 16.05
CA ALA A 38 -5.55 5.14 15.09
C ALA A 38 -6.22 4.95 13.73
N GLY A 39 -6.51 6.06 13.08
CA GLY A 39 -7.07 6.10 11.73
C GLY A 39 -6.33 7.10 10.87
N THR A 40 -5.98 6.71 9.65
CA THR A 40 -5.32 7.55 8.65
C THR A 40 -6.11 7.50 7.36
N ARG A 41 -6.30 8.65 6.73
CA ARG A 41 -6.82 8.75 5.37
C ARG A 41 -5.94 9.70 4.56
N ILE A 42 -5.42 9.20 3.45
CA ILE A 42 -4.60 9.97 2.50
C ILE A 42 -5.34 9.99 1.17
N ARG A 43 -5.44 11.15 0.57
CA ARG A 43 -5.93 11.33 -0.79
C ARG A 43 -4.85 12.02 -1.62
N GLU A 44 -4.44 11.35 -2.68
CA GLU A 44 -3.57 11.86 -3.72
C GLU A 44 -4.40 12.21 -4.96
N LYS A 45 -4.16 13.39 -5.51
CA LYS A 45 -4.61 13.79 -6.85
C LYS A 45 -3.40 13.91 -7.74
N MET A 46 -3.48 13.27 -8.89
CA MET A 46 -2.41 13.21 -9.89
C MET A 46 -2.87 13.94 -11.15
N THR A 47 -2.08 14.90 -11.62
CA THR A 47 -2.21 15.50 -12.97
C THR A 47 -1.03 15.02 -13.80
N LEU A 48 -1.26 14.07 -14.70
CA LEU A 48 -0.25 13.26 -15.35
C LEU A 48 0.14 13.81 -16.73
N ASN A 49 0.48 15.10 -16.82
CA ASN A 49 0.80 15.77 -18.07
C ASN A 49 1.85 15.03 -18.90
N ALA A 50 2.98 14.69 -18.29
CA ALA A 50 4.06 13.98 -18.97
C ALA A 50 3.69 12.54 -19.33
N SER A 51 3.05 11.82 -18.41
CA SER A 51 2.64 10.42 -18.64
C SER A 51 1.57 10.32 -19.71
N PHE A 52 0.58 11.21 -19.70
CA PHE A 52 -0.50 11.25 -20.68
C PHE A 52 0.03 11.53 -22.10
N GLU A 53 0.88 12.55 -22.27
CA GLU A 53 1.47 12.88 -23.57
C GLU A 53 2.38 11.75 -24.13
N ASN A 54 3.05 11.00 -23.25
CA ASN A 54 3.93 9.91 -23.62
C ASN A 54 3.20 8.54 -23.69
N GLY A 55 1.89 8.49 -23.53
CA GLY A 55 1.10 7.25 -23.56
C GLY A 55 1.31 6.33 -22.35
N GLY A 56 1.79 6.85 -21.24
CA GLY A 56 1.96 6.13 -19.97
C GLY A 56 0.76 6.27 -19.03
N SER A 57 -0.31 6.94 -19.44
CA SER A 57 -1.59 7.05 -18.72
C SER A 57 -2.73 7.25 -19.71
N GLU A 58 -3.89 6.64 -19.45
CA GLU A 58 -5.12 6.88 -20.22
C GLU A 58 -5.80 8.19 -19.80
N ASN A 59 -5.66 8.57 -18.54
CA ASN A 59 -6.29 9.76 -17.99
C ASN A 59 -5.25 10.85 -17.72
N LEU A 60 -5.62 12.09 -18.03
CA LEU A 60 -4.82 13.25 -17.61
C LEU A 60 -4.87 13.43 -16.09
N GLU A 61 -6.02 13.16 -15.47
CA GLU A 61 -6.23 13.26 -14.02
C GLU A 61 -6.60 11.90 -13.44
N ASN A 62 -5.89 11.50 -12.40
CA ASN A 62 -6.16 10.32 -11.60
C ASN A 62 -6.24 10.67 -10.11
N ASP A 63 -6.90 9.85 -9.32
CA ASP A 63 -6.90 9.96 -7.88
C ASP A 63 -6.64 8.62 -7.20
N LEU A 64 -6.04 8.69 -6.02
CA LEU A 64 -5.80 7.56 -5.14
C LEU A 64 -6.23 7.92 -3.72
N THR A 65 -6.94 7.03 -3.06
CA THR A 65 -7.32 7.20 -1.66
C THR A 65 -6.92 5.98 -0.87
N THR A 66 -6.09 6.18 0.15
CA THR A 66 -5.70 5.14 1.10
C THR A 66 -6.33 5.44 2.46
N THR A 67 -6.96 4.43 3.05
CA THR A 67 -7.53 4.49 4.40
C THR A 67 -6.98 3.33 5.22
N ARG A 68 -6.56 3.61 6.45
CA ARG A 68 -6.09 2.62 7.42
C ARG A 68 -6.74 2.88 8.77
N LEU A 69 -7.20 1.81 9.43
CA LEU A 69 -7.68 1.81 10.80
C LEU A 69 -6.92 0.76 11.58
N THR A 70 -6.43 1.09 12.78
CA THR A 70 -5.62 0.18 13.59
C THR A 70 -6.03 0.30 15.05
N GLY A 71 -6.35 -0.82 15.67
CA GLY A 71 -6.53 -0.96 17.11
C GLY A 71 -5.35 -1.71 17.71
N THR A 72 -4.76 -1.17 18.78
CA THR A 72 -3.64 -1.76 19.51
C THR A 72 -4.01 -1.91 20.97
N TYR A 73 -3.73 -3.05 21.55
CA TYR A 73 -3.95 -3.30 22.96
C TYR A 73 -2.73 -3.95 23.59
N TYR A 74 -2.37 -3.50 24.80
CA TYR A 74 -1.34 -4.11 25.62
C TYR A 74 -1.83 -4.39 27.04
N TYR A 75 -1.47 -5.57 27.54
CA TYR A 75 -1.70 -5.99 28.93
C TYR A 75 -0.37 -6.06 29.68
N LYS A 76 -0.30 -5.37 30.82
CA LYS A 76 0.90 -5.29 31.71
C LYS A 76 2.17 -4.89 30.95
N ARG A 77 2.04 -4.21 29.82
CA ARG A 77 3.16 -3.88 28.90
C ARG A 77 4.00 -5.10 28.46
N LYS A 78 3.46 -6.30 28.62
CA LYS A 78 4.12 -7.56 28.36
C LYS A 78 3.49 -8.33 27.21
N TYR A 79 2.18 -8.31 27.09
CA TYR A 79 1.42 -8.98 26.05
C TYR A 79 0.68 -7.91 25.24
N GLY A 80 0.80 -7.97 23.94
CA GLY A 80 0.14 -7.02 23.06
C GLY A 80 -0.49 -7.68 21.85
N GLY A 81 -1.44 -6.98 21.25
CA GLY A 81 -2.05 -7.34 19.99
C GLY A 81 -2.37 -6.10 19.17
N VAL A 82 -2.32 -6.25 17.87
CA VAL A 82 -2.75 -5.25 16.89
C VAL A 82 -3.73 -5.90 15.95
N LEU A 83 -4.81 -5.19 15.65
CA LEU A 83 -5.73 -5.52 14.57
C LEU A 83 -5.92 -4.27 13.73
N GLY A 84 -5.68 -4.40 12.42
CA GLY A 84 -5.80 -3.31 11.49
C GLY A 84 -6.51 -3.72 10.22
N ALA A 85 -7.17 -2.75 9.58
CA ALA A 85 -7.72 -2.89 8.23
C ALA A 85 -7.18 -1.76 7.36
N PHE A 86 -6.96 -2.06 6.10
CA PHE A 86 -6.50 -1.08 5.12
C PHE A 86 -7.25 -1.23 3.80
N SER A 87 -7.39 -0.11 3.11
CA SER A 87 -8.00 -0.06 1.79
C SER A 87 -7.39 1.07 0.98
N THR A 88 -6.98 0.76 -0.23
CA THR A 88 -6.60 1.71 -1.26
C THR A 88 -7.60 1.61 -2.38
N THR A 89 -8.09 2.73 -2.92
CA THR A 89 -8.97 2.82 -4.08
C THR A 89 -8.54 3.98 -4.95
N GLY A 90 -8.70 3.88 -6.26
CA GLY A 90 -8.32 4.94 -7.17
C GLY A 90 -9.00 4.87 -8.53
N SER A 91 -8.67 5.82 -9.38
CA SER A 91 -9.12 5.87 -10.76
C SER A 91 -8.70 4.62 -11.53
N THR A 92 -9.53 4.21 -12.48
CA THR A 92 -9.16 3.15 -13.42
C THR A 92 -8.29 3.76 -14.53
N ASP A 93 -7.12 3.17 -14.77
CA ASP A 93 -6.20 3.58 -15.82
C ASP A 93 -5.33 2.38 -16.20
N THR A 94 -5.58 1.80 -17.39
CA THR A 94 -4.92 0.54 -17.80
C THR A 94 -3.48 0.76 -18.27
N LEU A 95 -3.11 1.97 -18.62
CA LEU A 95 -1.73 2.31 -18.98
C LEU A 95 -0.90 2.64 -17.72
N LEU A 96 -1.51 3.29 -16.73
CA LEU A 96 -0.84 3.61 -15.46
C LEU A 96 -0.69 2.36 -14.57
N TYR A 97 -1.69 1.46 -14.59
CA TYR A 97 -1.71 0.21 -13.84
C TYR A 97 -1.82 -0.99 -14.79
N PRO A 98 -0.81 -1.25 -15.63
CA PRO A 98 -0.91 -2.29 -16.66
C PRO A 98 -1.02 -3.67 -16.02
N GLY A 99 -1.78 -4.55 -16.68
CA GLY A 99 -1.75 -5.98 -16.43
C GLY A 99 -0.46 -6.62 -16.96
N LEU A 100 -0.29 -7.92 -16.72
CA LEU A 100 0.82 -8.65 -17.33
C LEU A 100 0.58 -8.77 -18.84
N ASP A 101 1.54 -8.40 -19.65
CA ASP A 101 1.62 -8.86 -21.04
C ASP A 101 2.13 -10.30 -21.01
N GLU A 102 1.48 -11.20 -21.78
CA GLU A 102 1.88 -12.62 -21.89
C GLU A 102 3.34 -12.84 -22.27
N ASN A 103 3.99 -11.81 -22.81
CA ASN A 103 5.38 -11.84 -23.28
C ASN A 103 6.40 -11.23 -22.29
N ASP A 104 5.97 -10.61 -21.20
CA ASP A 104 6.85 -9.89 -20.31
C ASP A 104 6.82 -10.43 -18.87
N ALA A 105 7.42 -11.60 -18.69
CA ALA A 105 7.54 -12.27 -17.39
C ALA A 105 8.28 -11.44 -16.31
N ALA A 106 8.94 -10.37 -16.69
CA ALA A 106 9.72 -9.52 -15.79
C ALA A 106 8.86 -8.48 -15.03
N ILE A 107 7.63 -8.19 -15.50
CA ILE A 107 6.71 -7.21 -14.89
C ILE A 107 5.71 -7.90 -13.92
N ALA A 108 5.98 -9.11 -13.53
CA ALA A 108 5.11 -10.00 -12.76
C ALA A 108 4.61 -9.49 -11.40
N VAL A 109 5.02 -8.33 -10.91
CA VAL A 109 4.72 -7.86 -9.55
C VAL A 109 3.71 -6.70 -9.50
N LEU A 110 3.44 -6.02 -10.61
CA LEU A 110 2.69 -4.75 -10.62
C LEU A 110 1.37 -4.79 -11.40
N GLY A 111 0.99 -5.95 -11.93
CA GLY A 111 -0.13 -6.06 -12.85
C GLY A 111 -1.50 -5.85 -12.19
N SER A 112 -2.34 -5.12 -12.92
CA SER A 112 -3.77 -5.03 -12.67
C SER A 112 -4.53 -5.36 -13.95
N ALA A 113 -5.21 -6.50 -13.99
CA ALA A 113 -5.96 -6.94 -15.16
C ALA A 113 -7.11 -5.99 -15.56
N ASN A 114 -7.57 -5.15 -14.63
CA ASN A 114 -8.66 -4.20 -14.84
C ASN A 114 -8.23 -2.73 -14.72
N GLY A 115 -6.93 -2.46 -14.69
CA GLY A 115 -6.37 -1.10 -14.59
C GLY A 115 -6.72 -0.37 -13.29
N LYS A 116 -7.01 -1.08 -12.19
CA LYS A 116 -7.36 -0.48 -10.90
C LYS A 116 -6.29 -0.74 -9.85
N PRO A 117 -5.93 0.26 -9.04
CA PRO A 117 -5.01 0.10 -7.91
C PRO A 117 -5.69 -0.47 -6.65
N ASP A 118 -6.99 -0.81 -6.72
CA ASP A 118 -7.79 -1.18 -5.57
C ASP A 118 -7.17 -2.34 -4.79
N THR A 119 -6.80 -2.08 -3.55
CA THR A 119 -6.20 -3.09 -2.65
C THR A 119 -6.87 -3.00 -1.29
N ARG A 120 -7.23 -4.14 -0.71
CA ARG A 120 -7.90 -4.21 0.59
C ARG A 120 -7.44 -5.43 1.36
N GLY A 121 -7.27 -5.26 2.65
CA GLY A 121 -6.89 -6.35 3.53
C GLY A 121 -6.97 -5.98 4.99
N TRP A 122 -6.46 -6.89 5.82
CA TRP A 122 -6.32 -6.69 7.25
C TRP A 122 -4.99 -7.24 7.74
N VAL A 123 -4.57 -6.78 8.90
CA VAL A 123 -3.35 -7.21 9.59
C VAL A 123 -3.70 -7.56 11.03
N ALA A 124 -3.17 -8.68 11.50
CA ALA A 124 -3.17 -9.04 12.91
C ALA A 124 -1.74 -9.23 13.40
N GLU A 125 -1.46 -8.76 14.60
CA GLU A 125 -0.14 -8.86 15.22
C GLU A 125 -0.28 -9.29 16.68
N LEU A 126 0.58 -10.21 17.11
CA LEU A 126 0.76 -10.61 18.50
C LEU A 126 2.16 -10.21 18.95
N ASN A 127 2.23 -9.60 20.12
CA ASN A 127 3.46 -9.10 20.71
C ASN A 127 3.70 -9.72 22.09
N TYR A 128 4.92 -10.15 22.34
CA TYR A 128 5.35 -10.62 23.63
C TYR A 128 6.68 -9.97 24.04
N MET A 129 6.70 -9.37 25.21
CA MET A 129 7.89 -8.74 25.79
C MET A 129 8.29 -9.49 27.07
N PRO A 130 9.13 -10.54 26.93
CA PRO A 130 9.52 -11.40 28.05
C PRO A 130 10.28 -10.66 29.14
N TRP A 131 11.15 -9.72 28.75
CA TRP A 131 11.94 -8.87 29.64
C TRP A 131 12.24 -7.52 28.97
N LEU A 132 12.92 -6.65 29.71
CA LEU A 132 13.29 -5.31 29.23
C LEU A 132 14.14 -5.41 27.96
N ASN A 133 13.85 -4.53 27.00
CA ASN A 133 14.55 -4.43 25.71
C ASN A 133 14.38 -5.64 24.76
N THR A 134 13.46 -6.57 25.07
CA THR A 134 13.17 -7.69 24.16
C THR A 134 11.70 -7.69 23.76
N LYS A 135 11.44 -7.73 22.47
CA LYS A 135 10.11 -7.88 21.89
C LYS A 135 10.10 -8.97 20.83
N LEU A 136 9.18 -9.92 20.99
CA LEU A 136 8.87 -10.92 19.97
C LEU A 136 7.53 -10.57 19.34
N THR A 137 7.46 -10.58 18.03
CA THR A 137 6.27 -10.24 17.26
C THR A 137 5.98 -11.31 16.22
N ALA A 138 4.73 -11.74 16.15
CA ALA A 138 4.18 -12.51 15.04
C ALA A 138 3.11 -11.66 14.35
N GLN A 139 3.28 -11.39 13.06
CA GLN A 139 2.34 -10.60 12.25
C GLN A 139 1.83 -11.45 11.09
N PHE A 140 0.53 -11.37 10.83
CA PHE A 140 -0.13 -11.92 9.66
C PHE A 140 -0.84 -10.80 8.91
N THR A 141 -0.65 -10.75 7.60
CA THR A 141 -1.36 -9.84 6.70
C THR A 141 -2.12 -10.65 5.66
N GLN A 142 -3.39 -10.33 5.46
CA GLN A 142 -4.26 -10.95 4.47
C GLN A 142 -4.82 -9.92 3.51
N TYR A 143 -4.80 -10.26 2.23
CA TYR A 143 -5.39 -9.46 1.16
C TYR A 143 -6.69 -10.08 0.66
N SER A 144 -7.80 -9.36 0.82
CA SER A 144 -9.10 -9.73 0.24
C SER A 144 -9.30 -9.19 -1.19
N LYS A 145 -8.53 -8.16 -1.56
CA LYS A 145 -8.42 -7.59 -2.90
C LYS A 145 -7.00 -7.09 -3.11
N PHE A 146 -6.46 -7.28 -4.29
CA PHE A 146 -5.15 -6.77 -4.67
C PHE A 146 -5.19 -6.29 -6.13
N ASN A 147 -4.63 -5.11 -6.42
CA ASN A 147 -4.59 -4.50 -7.75
C ASN A 147 -5.89 -4.67 -8.55
N GLY A 148 -7.02 -4.31 -7.93
CA GLY A 148 -8.32 -4.24 -8.59
C GLY A 148 -9.21 -5.48 -8.46
N ALA A 149 -8.69 -6.66 -8.08
CA ALA A 149 -9.50 -7.87 -8.01
C ALA A 149 -9.15 -8.79 -6.84
N SER A 150 -10.10 -9.66 -6.46
CA SER A 150 -9.89 -10.73 -5.46
C SER A 150 -9.32 -11.99 -6.10
N ASN A 151 -9.74 -12.27 -7.34
CA ASN A 151 -9.28 -13.40 -8.12
C ASN A 151 -8.71 -12.88 -9.43
N ASP A 152 -7.68 -13.55 -9.94
CA ASP A 152 -7.04 -13.22 -11.21
C ASP A 152 -6.75 -11.71 -11.34
N TYR A 153 -6.10 -11.15 -10.33
CA TYR A 153 -5.89 -9.70 -10.27
C TYR A 153 -4.93 -9.19 -11.35
N ASP A 154 -4.07 -10.05 -11.86
CA ASP A 154 -3.03 -9.72 -12.84
C ASP A 154 -3.32 -10.19 -14.25
N GLY A 155 -4.41 -10.95 -14.47
CA GLY A 155 -4.73 -11.58 -15.74
C GLY A 155 -3.94 -12.87 -16.04
N ALA A 156 -3.11 -13.33 -15.09
CA ALA A 156 -2.32 -14.57 -15.17
C ALA A 156 -2.77 -15.64 -14.17
N GLY A 157 -3.96 -15.47 -13.58
CA GLY A 157 -4.60 -16.43 -12.68
C GLY A 157 -4.23 -16.27 -11.20
N ARG A 158 -3.48 -15.22 -10.80
CA ARG A 158 -3.13 -15.02 -9.39
C ARG A 158 -4.26 -14.37 -8.60
N ASN A 159 -4.58 -14.95 -7.45
CA ASN A 159 -5.57 -14.40 -6.52
C ASN A 159 -4.91 -13.44 -5.52
N ALA A 160 -5.68 -12.53 -4.93
CA ALA A 160 -5.20 -11.58 -3.93
C ALA A 160 -4.46 -12.26 -2.77
N SER A 161 -4.90 -13.45 -2.36
CA SER A 161 -4.32 -14.22 -1.26
C SER A 161 -2.89 -14.71 -1.48
N VAL A 162 -2.36 -14.72 -2.71
CA VAL A 162 -0.93 -15.06 -2.93
C VAL A 162 0.01 -14.02 -2.33
N ASN A 163 -0.51 -12.83 -2.02
CA ASN A 163 0.24 -11.75 -1.35
C ASN A 163 0.13 -11.82 0.19
N ASP A 164 -0.63 -12.77 0.73
CA ASP A 164 -0.71 -12.97 2.18
C ASP A 164 0.68 -13.26 2.75
N SER A 165 0.97 -12.73 3.93
CA SER A 165 2.31 -12.82 4.49
C SER A 165 2.30 -13.05 5.99
N VAL A 166 3.30 -13.80 6.47
CA VAL A 166 3.60 -13.99 7.89
C VAL A 166 5.01 -13.47 8.17
N TYR A 167 5.13 -12.63 9.18
CA TYR A 167 6.42 -12.14 9.67
C TYR A 167 6.62 -12.51 11.12
N LEU A 168 7.82 -12.99 11.44
CA LEU A 168 8.30 -13.21 12.81
C LEU A 168 9.49 -12.28 13.03
N LEU A 169 9.39 -11.41 14.03
CA LEU A 169 10.42 -10.43 14.36
C LEU A 169 10.83 -10.59 15.82
N ALA A 170 12.12 -10.43 16.05
CA ALA A 170 12.70 -10.38 17.39
C ALA A 170 13.58 -9.14 17.51
N TRP A 171 13.41 -8.37 18.59
CA TRP A 171 14.20 -7.20 18.96
C TRP A 171 14.90 -7.50 20.28
N PHE A 172 16.20 -7.15 20.35
CA PHE A 172 17.06 -7.38 21.52
C PHE A 172 17.77 -6.11 21.94
#